data_7fb07ce5da36858053aac9357bc9bf49
#
_entry.id   7fb07ce5da36858053aac9357bc9bf49
#
_cell.length_a   1.000
_cell.length_b   1.000
_cell.length_c   1.000
_cell.angle_alpha   90.00
_cell.angle_beta   90.00
_cell.angle_gamma   90.00
#
_symmetry.space_group_name_H-M   'P 1'
#
loop_
_entity.id
_entity.type
_entity.pdbx_description
1 polymer ?
#
loop_
_entity_poly.entity_id
_entity_poly.type
_entity_poly.pdbx_seq_one_letter_code
_entity_poly.pdbx_strand_id
1 'polypeptide(L)'
;MGESDVKVLFMPSGRRGFFPRGTPLLEAARSLGVDIDSVCGGRGLCGRCQISCVTGSFAKHQIESDVDHLSPFCATEVKFVERKGPLKEGRRLSCHTTLLDDAVIDVPAESQVHRQIVRKEMESRDIRLDPATRLYYVQIGEPTLEDPRGELQLLIEALENDWGVTHLTLAHSQLQQIQAALTREDRGITVAVYQEREITAVWPGLFEQPRGIAIDVGSTTVAAHLCDLKTGEVLASAGVMNPQIRYGEDLMSRVSYVMMHPEGAELLTLAIREAINGLLVELSEQASGDINDILEIALVANPIMHHILLGINPVNLGTAPFALTTSDPIDTRAIEVGLIAHPEARLYCLPCIAGHVGADAAGVILAEAPHRGEGMTLVVDVGTNAEIVLANQERLLVCSSPTGPAFEGAQISSGQRATMGAIKRVRIDRDTLE
;
A
#
# COMPACT_ATOMS: atom_id res chain seq x y z
N MET A 1 16.65 26.31 -15.80
CA MET A 1 16.79 25.46 -17.02
C MET A 1 18.26 25.55 -17.39
N GLY A 2 18.97 24.44 -17.28
CA GLY A 2 20.36 24.36 -17.72
C GLY A 2 20.41 24.29 -19.24
N GLU A 3 21.48 24.79 -19.86
CA GLU A 3 21.70 24.76 -21.33
C GLU A 3 21.72 23.34 -21.95
N SER A 4 21.50 22.28 -21.15
CA SER A 4 21.56 20.87 -21.58
C SER A 4 20.25 20.10 -21.42
N ASP A 5 19.14 20.74 -20.98
CA ASP A 5 17.87 20.04 -20.77
C ASP A 5 17.09 19.90 -22.08
N VAL A 6 16.59 18.69 -22.33
CA VAL A 6 15.76 18.34 -23.47
C VAL A 6 14.31 18.06 -23.04
N LYS A 7 13.39 18.37 -23.95
CA LYS A 7 11.96 18.24 -23.69
C LYS A 7 11.43 16.90 -24.19
N VAL A 8 10.66 16.20 -23.38
CA VAL A 8 9.98 14.98 -23.80
C VAL A 8 8.46 15.12 -23.61
N LEU A 9 7.70 14.58 -24.57
CA LEU A 9 6.26 14.43 -24.53
C LEU A 9 5.90 12.95 -24.70
N PHE A 10 5.19 12.38 -23.74
CA PHE A 10 4.69 11.01 -23.83
C PHE A 10 3.24 10.97 -24.30
N MET A 11 2.99 10.19 -25.36
CA MET A 11 1.66 9.91 -25.88
C MET A 11 1.24 8.49 -25.51
N PRO A 12 -0.05 8.19 -25.30
CA PRO A 12 -1.19 9.09 -25.40
C PRO A 12 -1.46 9.95 -24.14
N SER A 13 -0.66 9.81 -23.06
CA SER A 13 -0.90 10.48 -21.77
C SER A 13 -0.84 12.02 -21.84
N GLY A 14 -0.14 12.57 -22.83
CA GLY A 14 0.09 14.00 -22.97
C GLY A 14 1.03 14.61 -21.92
N ARG A 15 1.64 13.78 -21.06
CA ARG A 15 2.56 14.22 -20.02
C ARG A 15 3.90 14.63 -20.62
N ARG A 16 4.47 15.71 -20.13
CA ARG A 16 5.68 16.31 -20.67
C ARG A 16 6.53 16.95 -19.58
N GLY A 17 7.84 16.98 -19.81
CA GLY A 17 8.80 17.60 -18.90
C GLY A 17 10.13 17.87 -19.58
N PHE A 18 11.07 18.46 -18.82
CA PHE A 18 12.44 18.71 -19.24
C PHE A 18 13.37 17.81 -18.43
N PHE A 19 14.35 17.21 -19.10
CA PHE A 19 15.29 16.29 -18.49
C PHE A 19 16.70 16.55 -19.03
N PRO A 20 17.74 16.29 -18.23
CA PRO A 20 19.09 16.33 -18.71
C PRO A 20 19.29 15.40 -19.93
N ARG A 21 20.06 15.85 -20.91
CA ARG A 21 20.45 15.02 -22.05
C ARG A 21 21.14 13.74 -21.56
N GLY A 22 20.74 12.57 -22.06
CA GLY A 22 21.21 11.26 -21.62
C GLY A 22 20.32 10.57 -20.60
N THR A 23 19.22 11.21 -20.15
CA THR A 23 18.27 10.56 -19.23
C THR A 23 17.57 9.38 -19.92
N PRO A 24 17.50 8.18 -19.29
CA PRO A 24 16.73 7.06 -19.79
C PRO A 24 15.23 7.38 -19.88
N LEU A 25 14.59 6.98 -20.99
CA LEU A 25 13.17 7.27 -21.21
C LEU A 25 12.24 6.67 -20.14
N LEU A 26 12.58 5.49 -19.62
CA LEU A 26 11.80 4.88 -18.53
C LEU A 26 11.86 5.72 -17.25
N GLU A 27 12.98 6.34 -16.96
CA GLU A 27 13.17 7.21 -15.80
C GLU A 27 12.40 8.53 -15.97
N ALA A 28 12.53 9.15 -17.16
CA ALA A 28 11.75 10.33 -17.51
C ALA A 28 10.23 10.07 -17.44
N ALA A 29 9.79 8.90 -17.93
CA ALA A 29 8.38 8.48 -17.84
C ALA A 29 7.93 8.37 -16.39
N ARG A 30 8.71 7.69 -15.55
CA ARG A 30 8.41 7.53 -14.12
C ARG A 30 8.27 8.86 -13.37
N SER A 31 9.21 9.78 -13.58
CA SER A 31 9.18 11.11 -12.94
C SER A 31 8.00 11.96 -13.39
N LEU A 32 7.46 11.73 -14.58
CA LEU A 32 6.25 12.37 -15.08
C LEU A 32 4.97 11.60 -14.71
N GLY A 33 5.06 10.46 -14.02
CA GLY A 33 3.93 9.59 -13.72
C GLY A 33 3.32 8.95 -14.96
N VAL A 34 4.13 8.68 -16.00
CA VAL A 34 3.74 7.86 -17.15
C VAL A 34 4.05 6.42 -16.84
N ASP A 35 3.01 5.60 -16.73
CA ASP A 35 3.14 4.21 -16.36
C ASP A 35 3.55 3.35 -17.57
N ILE A 36 4.82 3.01 -17.65
CA ILE A 36 5.38 2.07 -18.63
C ILE A 36 5.69 0.75 -17.91
N ASP A 37 5.15 -0.35 -18.44
CA ASP A 37 5.35 -1.69 -17.87
C ASP A 37 6.83 -2.09 -17.91
N SER A 38 7.39 -2.46 -16.76
CA SER A 38 8.80 -2.79 -16.61
C SER A 38 9.05 -3.86 -15.55
N VAL A 39 8.59 -5.08 -15.82
CA VAL A 39 8.67 -6.26 -14.92
C VAL A 39 10.06 -6.56 -14.41
N CYS A 40 11.10 -6.25 -15.21
CA CYS A 40 12.48 -6.53 -14.82
C CYS A 40 13.17 -5.38 -14.07
N GLY A 41 12.45 -4.33 -13.70
CA GLY A 41 13.02 -3.17 -13.00
C GLY A 41 14.02 -2.36 -13.84
N GLY A 42 13.89 -2.37 -15.18
CA GLY A 42 14.77 -1.60 -16.06
C GLY A 42 16.02 -2.34 -16.54
N ARG A 43 16.16 -3.64 -16.31
CA ARG A 43 17.35 -4.44 -16.66
C ARG A 43 17.43 -4.88 -18.13
N GLY A 44 16.50 -4.47 -19.00
CA GLY A 44 16.48 -4.85 -20.42
C GLY A 44 16.17 -6.32 -20.67
N LEU A 45 15.55 -7.04 -19.72
CA LEU A 45 15.34 -8.49 -19.80
C LEU A 45 13.95 -8.89 -20.25
N CYS A 46 12.90 -8.13 -19.91
CA CYS A 46 11.50 -8.52 -20.13
C CYS A 46 10.93 -8.07 -21.48
N GLY A 47 11.43 -6.98 -22.03
CA GLY A 47 10.94 -6.40 -23.29
C GLY A 47 9.57 -5.75 -23.22
N ARG A 48 9.03 -5.50 -22.01
CA ARG A 48 7.70 -4.90 -21.85
C ARG A 48 7.70 -3.37 -21.90
N CYS A 49 8.82 -2.75 -21.59
CA CYS A 49 8.99 -1.29 -21.60
C CYS A 49 9.21 -0.74 -23.03
N GLN A 50 8.53 -1.30 -24.03
CA GLN A 50 8.70 -0.84 -25.41
C GLN A 50 8.05 0.52 -25.64
N ILE A 51 8.75 1.36 -26.36
CA ILE A 51 8.27 2.67 -26.83
C ILE A 51 8.65 2.84 -28.30
N SER A 52 8.09 3.84 -28.96
CA SER A 52 8.56 4.32 -30.26
C SER A 52 8.72 5.84 -30.27
N CYS A 53 9.66 6.34 -31.05
CA CYS A 53 9.78 7.75 -31.34
C CYS A 53 8.76 8.14 -32.43
N VAL A 54 8.00 9.20 -32.19
CA VAL A 54 7.09 9.76 -33.20
C VAL A 54 7.82 10.87 -33.95
N THR A 55 8.11 10.67 -35.20
CA THR A 55 8.85 11.65 -36.05
C THR A 55 7.86 12.71 -36.57
N GLY A 56 8.27 13.98 -36.49
CA GLY A 56 7.49 15.10 -37.04
C GLY A 56 7.62 16.40 -36.26
N SER A 57 6.90 17.42 -36.75
CA SER A 57 6.82 18.75 -36.11
C SER A 57 5.55 18.87 -35.29
N PHE A 58 5.69 19.11 -33.99
CA PHE A 58 4.60 19.24 -33.03
C PHE A 58 4.49 20.70 -32.56
N ALA A 59 4.00 21.58 -33.45
CA ALA A 59 3.94 23.02 -33.23
C ALA A 59 3.26 23.43 -31.92
N LYS A 60 2.17 22.72 -31.52
CA LYS A 60 1.46 22.93 -30.24
C LYS A 60 2.36 22.77 -29.03
N HIS A 61 3.36 21.92 -29.12
CA HIS A 61 4.28 21.60 -28.03
C HIS A 61 5.68 22.20 -28.24
N GLN A 62 5.90 22.82 -29.41
CA GLN A 62 7.21 23.36 -29.80
C GLN A 62 8.30 22.26 -29.71
N ILE A 63 8.02 21.09 -30.29
CA ILE A 63 8.92 19.95 -30.36
C ILE A 63 9.05 19.56 -31.84
N GLU A 64 10.27 19.52 -32.31
CA GLU A 64 10.69 18.77 -33.52
C GLU A 64 11.16 17.43 -33.01
N SER A 65 10.64 16.33 -33.49
CA SER A 65 10.98 14.98 -33.00
C SER A 65 11.44 14.09 -34.13
N ASP A 66 12.57 13.45 -33.91
CA ASP A 66 13.15 12.48 -34.82
C ASP A 66 13.74 11.29 -34.07
N VAL A 67 13.93 10.16 -34.75
CA VAL A 67 14.57 8.96 -34.20
C VAL A 67 16.00 9.20 -33.73
N ASP A 68 16.70 10.13 -34.36
CA ASP A 68 18.07 10.52 -34.01
C ASP A 68 18.16 11.36 -32.74
N HIS A 69 17.00 11.80 -32.19
CA HIS A 69 16.90 12.45 -30.89
C HIS A 69 16.96 11.45 -29.72
N LEU A 70 17.01 10.16 -30.03
CA LEU A 70 17.22 9.07 -29.07
C LEU A 70 18.61 8.45 -29.29
N SER A 71 19.13 7.85 -28.22
CA SER A 71 20.39 7.12 -28.31
C SER A 71 20.33 5.99 -29.36
N PRO A 72 21.44 5.64 -30.00
CA PRO A 72 21.51 4.48 -30.87
C PRO A 72 21.14 3.19 -30.19
N PHE A 73 20.79 2.16 -30.98
CA PHE A 73 20.46 0.82 -30.46
C PHE A 73 21.64 0.27 -29.65
N CYS A 74 21.46 -0.01 -28.39
CA CYS A 74 22.54 -0.31 -27.46
C CYS A 74 22.81 -1.81 -27.33
N ALA A 75 23.97 -2.16 -26.72
CA ALA A 75 24.38 -3.57 -26.54
C ALA A 75 23.36 -4.41 -25.74
N THR A 76 22.61 -3.80 -24.81
CA THR A 76 21.57 -4.50 -24.06
C THR A 76 20.35 -4.83 -24.92
N GLU A 77 19.98 -3.92 -25.82
CA GLU A 77 18.90 -4.17 -26.78
C GLU A 77 19.31 -5.24 -27.81
N VAL A 78 20.57 -5.26 -28.25
CA VAL A 78 21.12 -6.33 -29.12
C VAL A 78 21.02 -7.67 -28.42
N LYS A 79 21.49 -7.80 -27.17
CA LYS A 79 21.38 -9.03 -26.36
C LYS A 79 19.95 -9.46 -26.13
N PHE A 80 19.03 -8.50 -25.97
CA PHE A 80 17.62 -8.81 -25.85
C PHE A 80 17.08 -9.46 -27.14
N VAL A 81 17.37 -8.84 -28.29
CA VAL A 81 16.94 -9.34 -29.61
C VAL A 81 17.51 -10.73 -29.91
N GLU A 82 18.79 -10.96 -29.63
CA GLU A 82 19.42 -12.29 -29.79
C GLU A 82 18.73 -13.36 -28.96
N ARG A 83 18.26 -13.03 -27.75
CA ARG A 83 17.67 -14.00 -26.82
C ARG A 83 16.16 -14.18 -26.96
N LYS A 84 15.42 -13.11 -27.28
CA LYS A 84 13.94 -13.08 -27.26
C LYS A 84 13.32 -12.89 -28.64
N GLY A 85 14.14 -12.63 -29.67
CA GLY A 85 13.70 -12.28 -31.01
C GLY A 85 13.59 -10.76 -31.23
N PRO A 86 13.34 -10.34 -32.48
CA PRO A 86 13.36 -8.94 -32.87
C PRO A 86 12.20 -8.16 -32.18
N LEU A 87 12.51 -6.92 -31.83
CA LEU A 87 11.47 -5.95 -31.46
C LEU A 87 10.62 -5.64 -32.69
N LYS A 88 9.37 -5.22 -32.50
CA LYS A 88 8.54 -4.70 -33.59
C LYS A 88 9.24 -3.49 -34.23
N GLU A 89 8.97 -3.24 -35.49
CA GLU A 89 9.57 -2.15 -36.23
C GLU A 89 9.40 -0.80 -35.53
N GLY A 90 10.45 -0.03 -35.42
CA GLY A 90 10.49 1.27 -34.72
C GLY A 90 10.42 1.21 -33.20
N ARG A 91 10.39 0.03 -32.59
CA ARG A 91 10.35 -0.14 -31.13
C ARG A 91 11.74 -0.15 -30.51
N ARG A 92 11.81 0.43 -29.31
CA ARG A 92 13.00 0.53 -28.47
C ARG A 92 12.66 0.12 -27.03
N LEU A 93 13.64 -0.26 -26.26
CA LEU A 93 13.49 -0.51 -24.82
C LEU A 93 13.71 0.79 -24.04
N SER A 94 12.66 1.40 -23.51
CA SER A 94 12.73 2.70 -22.80
C SER A 94 13.71 2.71 -21.62
N CYS A 95 13.95 1.57 -21.02
CA CYS A 95 14.90 1.44 -19.91
C CYS A 95 16.37 1.60 -20.31
N HIS A 96 16.69 1.45 -21.60
CA HIS A 96 18.06 1.59 -22.13
C HIS A 96 18.18 2.60 -23.28
N THR A 97 17.08 3.20 -23.69
CA THR A 97 17.03 4.28 -24.66
C THR A 97 17.05 5.61 -23.93
N THR A 98 18.01 6.48 -24.26
CA THR A 98 18.18 7.79 -23.61
C THR A 98 17.80 8.94 -24.53
N LEU A 99 17.38 10.06 -23.93
CA LEU A 99 17.06 11.31 -24.61
C LEU A 99 18.35 12.04 -25.04
N LEU A 100 18.47 12.38 -26.31
CA LEU A 100 19.56 13.19 -26.85
C LEU A 100 19.07 14.57 -27.29
N ASP A 101 17.82 14.71 -27.69
CA ASP A 101 17.18 15.98 -28.04
C ASP A 101 15.67 15.92 -27.77
N ASP A 102 14.95 17.00 -28.05
CA ASP A 102 13.51 17.09 -27.86
C ASP A 102 12.79 15.96 -28.60
N ALA A 103 11.93 15.20 -27.91
CA ALA A 103 11.30 14.03 -28.49
C ALA A 103 9.84 13.85 -28.11
N VAL A 104 9.06 13.29 -29.03
CA VAL A 104 7.71 12.79 -28.77
C VAL A 104 7.74 11.27 -28.77
N ILE A 105 7.34 10.68 -27.67
CA ILE A 105 7.42 9.24 -27.41
C ILE A 105 6.00 8.66 -27.37
N ASP A 106 5.74 7.69 -28.22
CA ASP A 106 4.53 6.87 -28.13
C ASP A 106 4.77 5.69 -27.20
N VAL A 107 3.91 5.55 -26.20
CA VAL A 107 3.85 4.40 -25.32
C VAL A 107 2.70 3.51 -25.80
N PRO A 108 3.00 2.39 -26.47
CA PRO A 108 1.96 1.54 -27.03
C PRO A 108 1.09 0.90 -25.97
N ALA A 109 -0.14 0.57 -26.31
CA ALA A 109 -1.12 0.01 -25.38
C ALA A 109 -0.60 -1.21 -24.62
N GLU A 110 0.15 -2.08 -25.30
CA GLU A 110 0.77 -3.28 -24.70
C GLU A 110 1.90 -2.97 -23.70
N SER A 111 2.44 -1.76 -23.72
CA SER A 111 3.49 -1.29 -22.79
C SER A 111 2.94 -0.39 -21.69
N GLN A 112 1.66 -0.05 -21.73
CA GLN A 112 1.01 0.73 -20.68
C GLN A 112 0.59 -0.19 -19.54
N VAL A 113 0.79 0.29 -18.31
CA VAL A 113 0.23 -0.40 -17.14
C VAL A 113 -1.28 -0.11 -17.12
N HIS A 114 -2.08 -1.13 -17.39
CA HIS A 114 -3.53 -1.00 -17.35
C HIS A 114 -4.01 -0.89 -15.91
N ARG A 115 -4.89 0.08 -15.62
CA ARG A 115 -5.55 0.19 -14.30
C ARG A 115 -6.36 -1.09 -14.05
N GLN A 116 -5.93 -1.86 -13.06
CA GLN A 116 -6.67 -3.01 -12.58
C GLN A 116 -7.86 -2.54 -11.72
N ILE A 117 -8.98 -3.26 -11.82
CA ILE A 117 -10.09 -3.08 -10.90
C ILE A 117 -9.83 -4.01 -9.72
N VAL A 118 -9.47 -3.43 -8.58
CA VAL A 118 -9.32 -4.17 -7.34
C VAL A 118 -10.68 -4.28 -6.67
N ARG A 119 -11.21 -5.50 -6.61
CA ARG A 119 -12.43 -5.84 -5.86
C ARG A 119 -12.11 -7.01 -4.97
N LYS A 120 -11.66 -6.73 -3.75
CA LYS A 120 -11.64 -7.71 -2.66
C LYS A 120 -12.99 -7.56 -1.94
N GLU A 121 -13.90 -8.51 -2.15
CA GLU A 121 -15.14 -8.59 -1.38
C GLU A 121 -14.83 -9.28 -0.06
N MET A 122 -15.29 -8.70 1.05
CA MET A 122 -15.13 -9.28 2.36
C MET A 122 -16.24 -10.31 2.61
N GLU A 123 -15.89 -11.48 3.08
CA GLU A 123 -16.85 -12.43 3.61
C GLU A 123 -17.21 -12.02 5.05
N SER A 124 -18.50 -11.89 5.33
CA SER A 124 -18.99 -11.66 6.70
C SER A 124 -18.76 -12.92 7.52
N ARG A 125 -17.98 -12.80 8.60
CA ARG A 125 -17.76 -13.86 9.58
C ARG A 125 -18.26 -13.40 10.95
N ASP A 126 -18.78 -14.32 11.71
CA ASP A 126 -19.14 -14.06 13.09
C ASP A 126 -17.86 -14.01 13.93
N ILE A 127 -17.46 -12.81 14.34
CA ILE A 127 -16.26 -12.57 15.15
C ILE A 127 -16.64 -12.01 16.52
N ARG A 128 -15.90 -12.43 17.54
CA ARG A 128 -15.98 -11.77 18.85
C ARG A 128 -15.32 -10.40 18.74
N LEU A 129 -16.13 -9.36 18.90
CA LEU A 129 -15.65 -7.99 18.82
C LEU A 129 -14.83 -7.64 20.07
N ASP A 130 -13.58 -7.20 19.85
CA ASP A 130 -12.65 -6.79 20.90
C ASP A 130 -11.66 -5.75 20.35
N PRO A 131 -12.13 -4.51 20.08
CA PRO A 131 -11.27 -3.46 19.52
C PRO A 131 -10.22 -3.04 20.54
N ALA A 132 -9.04 -2.67 20.05
CA ALA A 132 -7.97 -2.14 20.89
C ALA A 132 -8.28 -0.74 21.39
N THR A 133 -9.03 0.06 20.62
CA THR A 133 -9.52 1.39 21.03
C THR A 133 -10.99 1.33 21.40
N ARG A 134 -11.32 1.78 22.61
CA ARG A 134 -12.69 1.86 23.12
C ARG A 134 -13.04 3.28 23.47
N LEU A 135 -14.34 3.63 23.28
CA LEU A 135 -14.88 4.92 23.67
C LEU A 135 -15.50 4.87 25.04
N TYR A 136 -15.23 5.88 25.83
CA TYR A 136 -15.79 6.08 27.17
C TYR A 136 -16.37 7.48 27.26
N TYR A 137 -17.64 7.60 27.57
CA TYR A 137 -18.29 8.88 27.86
C TYR A 137 -18.32 9.10 29.35
N VAL A 138 -17.93 10.29 29.79
CA VAL A 138 -17.98 10.69 31.20
C VAL A 138 -18.49 12.13 31.34
N GLN A 139 -19.11 12.41 32.49
CA GLN A 139 -19.52 13.74 32.90
C GLN A 139 -18.57 14.23 33.99
N ILE A 140 -17.91 15.37 33.75
CA ILE A 140 -16.88 15.88 34.66
C ILE A 140 -17.41 17.10 35.42
N GLY A 141 -17.33 17.06 36.77
CA GLY A 141 -17.69 18.22 37.60
C GLY A 141 -16.77 19.44 37.34
N GLU A 142 -17.28 20.61 37.71
CA GLU A 142 -16.45 21.81 37.68
C GLU A 142 -15.49 21.84 38.87
N PRO A 143 -14.24 22.27 38.70
CA PRO A 143 -13.34 22.58 39.79
C PRO A 143 -13.96 23.70 40.66
N THR A 144 -13.92 23.53 42.00
CA THR A 144 -14.42 24.52 42.95
C THR A 144 -13.31 24.98 43.87
N LEU A 145 -13.52 26.03 44.65
CA LEU A 145 -12.56 26.45 45.66
C LEU A 145 -12.35 25.41 46.77
N GLU A 146 -13.32 24.53 46.96
CA GLU A 146 -13.27 23.43 47.94
C GLU A 146 -12.61 22.18 47.33
N ASP A 147 -12.72 22.02 46.00
CA ASP A 147 -12.07 20.96 45.22
C ASP A 147 -11.33 21.55 44.00
N PRO A 148 -10.11 22.06 44.16
CA PRO A 148 -9.36 22.75 43.13
C PRO A 148 -8.54 21.79 42.24
N ARG A 149 -8.96 20.52 42.14
CA ARG A 149 -8.25 19.53 41.32
C ARG A 149 -8.25 19.93 39.83
N GLY A 150 -7.17 19.56 39.12
CA GLY A 150 -7.06 19.81 37.69
C GLY A 150 -8.04 18.96 36.88
N GLU A 151 -8.45 19.46 35.75
CA GLU A 151 -9.43 18.81 34.84
C GLU A 151 -8.99 17.39 34.42
N LEU A 152 -7.69 17.16 34.19
CA LEU A 152 -7.19 15.81 33.91
C LEU A 152 -7.39 14.86 35.09
N GLN A 153 -7.19 15.32 36.34
CA GLN A 153 -7.40 14.48 37.51
C GLN A 153 -8.86 14.11 37.68
N LEU A 154 -9.77 15.07 37.45
CA LEU A 154 -11.20 14.83 37.46
C LEU A 154 -11.65 13.86 36.36
N LEU A 155 -11.07 13.99 35.19
CA LEU A 155 -11.31 13.07 34.06
C LEU A 155 -10.86 11.64 34.38
N ILE A 156 -9.66 11.45 34.89
CA ILE A 156 -9.14 10.12 35.24
C ILE A 156 -9.97 9.48 36.31
N GLU A 157 -10.38 10.24 37.34
CA GLU A 157 -11.25 9.74 38.42
C GLU A 157 -12.63 9.36 37.89
N ALA A 158 -13.23 10.15 36.99
CA ALA A 158 -14.50 9.82 36.36
C ALA A 158 -14.40 8.52 35.53
N LEU A 159 -13.33 8.35 34.76
CA LEU A 159 -13.10 7.11 34.02
C LEU A 159 -12.92 5.89 34.93
N GLU A 160 -12.23 6.06 36.07
CA GLU A 160 -12.05 5.00 37.04
C GLU A 160 -13.37 4.65 37.71
N ASN A 161 -14.14 5.65 38.15
CA ASN A 161 -15.39 5.43 38.88
C ASN A 161 -16.51 4.86 38.01
N ASP A 162 -16.67 5.37 36.79
CA ASP A 162 -17.78 5.03 35.91
C ASP A 162 -17.49 3.76 35.08
N TRP A 163 -16.22 3.53 34.74
CA TRP A 163 -15.81 2.50 33.77
C TRP A 163 -14.75 1.52 34.28
N GLY A 164 -14.13 1.80 35.43
CA GLY A 164 -13.08 0.95 36.01
C GLY A 164 -11.75 0.99 35.24
N VAL A 165 -11.57 2.01 34.42
CA VAL A 165 -10.32 2.17 33.59
C VAL A 165 -9.31 2.95 34.41
N THR A 166 -8.16 2.34 34.69
CA THR A 166 -7.13 2.88 35.59
C THR A 166 -5.74 2.97 34.90
N HIS A 167 -4.81 3.67 35.56
CA HIS A 167 -3.41 3.80 35.07
C HIS A 167 -3.29 4.39 33.66
N LEU A 168 -4.14 5.35 33.32
CA LEU A 168 -4.18 5.99 32.03
C LEU A 168 -2.99 6.94 31.83
N THR A 169 -2.44 6.88 30.63
CA THR A 169 -1.46 7.84 30.10
C THR A 169 -2.08 8.62 28.93
N LEU A 170 -1.48 9.74 28.55
CA LEU A 170 -1.92 10.50 27.38
C LEU A 170 -0.75 11.24 26.73
N ALA A 171 -0.85 11.50 25.46
CA ALA A 171 0.09 12.38 24.76
C ALA A 171 -0.12 13.84 25.17
N HIS A 172 0.93 14.65 25.12
CA HIS A 172 0.85 16.08 25.46
C HIS A 172 -0.22 16.84 24.62
N SER A 173 -0.38 16.45 23.34
CA SER A 173 -1.40 17.00 22.43
C SER A 173 -2.83 16.86 22.97
N GLN A 174 -3.12 15.83 23.76
CA GLN A 174 -4.44 15.58 24.31
C GLN A 174 -4.83 16.52 25.45
N LEU A 175 -3.86 17.11 26.14
CA LEU A 175 -4.17 18.10 27.21
C LEU A 175 -4.92 19.31 26.66
N GLN A 176 -4.56 19.80 25.50
CA GLN A 176 -5.25 20.92 24.86
C GLN A 176 -6.65 20.54 24.41
N GLN A 177 -6.84 19.31 23.94
CA GLN A 177 -8.14 18.80 23.51
C GLN A 177 -9.08 18.61 24.70
N ILE A 178 -8.58 18.09 25.83
CA ILE A 178 -9.37 17.96 27.08
C ILE A 178 -9.91 19.33 27.50
N GLN A 179 -9.03 20.34 27.58
CA GLN A 179 -9.43 21.68 27.96
C GLN A 179 -10.48 22.26 26.99
N ALA A 180 -10.24 22.14 25.68
CA ALA A 180 -11.20 22.60 24.68
C ALA A 180 -12.55 21.89 24.75
N ALA A 181 -12.55 20.58 24.99
CA ALA A 181 -13.78 19.79 25.11
C ALA A 181 -14.61 20.17 26.35
N LEU A 182 -13.94 20.51 27.45
CA LEU A 182 -14.59 20.86 28.73
C LEU A 182 -15.10 22.32 28.82
N THR A 183 -14.84 23.13 27.80
CA THR A 183 -15.39 24.52 27.75
C THR A 183 -16.88 24.56 27.43
N ARG A 184 -17.50 23.44 27.04
CA ARG A 184 -18.94 23.35 26.80
C ARG A 184 -19.72 23.25 28.11
N GLU A 185 -20.92 23.84 28.11
CA GLU A 185 -21.75 24.01 29.32
C GLU A 185 -22.03 22.73 30.12
N ASP A 186 -22.17 21.61 29.41
CA ASP A 186 -22.50 20.33 30.06
C ASP A 186 -21.30 19.54 30.60
N ARG A 187 -20.07 19.94 30.20
CA ARG A 187 -18.82 19.27 30.56
C ARG A 187 -18.83 17.73 30.37
N GLY A 188 -19.71 17.22 29.51
CA GLY A 188 -19.71 15.86 29.07
C GLY A 188 -18.67 15.67 27.95
N ILE A 189 -17.84 14.65 28.04
CA ILE A 189 -16.83 14.35 27.02
C ILE A 189 -16.77 12.85 26.72
N THR A 190 -16.40 12.53 25.50
CA THR A 190 -16.05 11.16 25.09
C THR A 190 -14.53 11.08 24.89
N VAL A 191 -13.91 10.05 25.45
CA VAL A 191 -12.49 9.76 25.25
C VAL A 191 -12.31 8.42 24.56
N ALA A 192 -11.35 8.33 23.66
CA ALA A 192 -10.87 7.07 23.12
C ALA A 192 -9.68 6.60 23.94
N VAL A 193 -9.71 5.35 24.37
CA VAL A 193 -8.64 4.72 25.14
C VAL A 193 -8.15 3.49 24.40
N TYR A 194 -6.86 3.51 24.05
CA TYR A 194 -6.17 2.41 23.38
C TYR A 194 -5.61 1.43 24.41
N GLN A 195 -5.93 0.13 24.24
CA GLN A 195 -5.49 -0.98 25.09
C GLN A 195 -5.72 -0.76 26.59
N GLU A 196 -6.79 -0.04 26.95
CA GLU A 196 -7.13 0.33 28.33
C GLU A 196 -6.00 1.09 29.06
N ARG A 197 -5.10 1.75 28.33
CA ARG A 197 -3.89 2.40 28.88
C ARG A 197 -3.67 3.83 28.42
N GLU A 198 -3.96 4.15 27.18
CA GLU A 198 -3.60 5.44 26.60
C GLU A 198 -4.83 6.18 26.06
N ILE A 199 -5.04 7.40 26.54
CA ILE A 199 -6.05 8.31 25.95
C ILE A 199 -5.46 8.84 24.64
N THR A 200 -6.09 8.45 23.53
CA THR A 200 -5.64 8.79 22.17
C THR A 200 -6.48 9.87 21.50
N ALA A 201 -7.73 10.07 21.94
CA ALA A 201 -8.59 11.13 21.41
C ALA A 201 -9.62 11.59 22.43
N VAL A 202 -10.09 12.86 22.29
CA VAL A 202 -11.09 13.46 23.16
C VAL A 202 -12.06 14.29 22.32
N TRP A 203 -13.36 14.08 22.53
CA TRP A 203 -14.43 14.86 21.89
C TRP A 203 -15.35 15.50 22.93
N PRO A 204 -15.85 16.70 22.68
CA PRO A 204 -16.88 17.31 23.48
C PRO A 204 -18.23 16.61 23.25
N GLY A 205 -18.95 16.29 24.34
CA GLY A 205 -20.21 15.60 24.28
C GLY A 205 -20.08 14.11 23.92
N LEU A 206 -21.16 13.52 23.43
CA LEU A 206 -21.20 12.11 23.03
C LEU A 206 -20.68 11.96 21.58
N PHE A 207 -19.60 11.21 21.40
CA PHE A 207 -19.07 10.77 20.11
C PHE A 207 -19.26 9.26 19.97
N GLU A 208 -19.77 8.79 18.82
CA GLU A 208 -20.17 7.39 18.65
C GLU A 208 -19.61 6.70 17.39
N GLN A 209 -18.68 7.34 16.67
CA GLN A 209 -18.21 6.84 15.37
C GLN A 209 -16.71 6.48 15.36
N PRO A 210 -16.23 5.60 16.28
CA PRO A 210 -14.84 5.17 16.26
C PRO A 210 -14.62 4.28 15.04
N ARG A 211 -13.66 4.62 14.20
CA ARG A 211 -13.35 3.91 12.98
C ARG A 211 -11.98 3.26 13.05
N GLY A 212 -11.88 2.09 12.48
CA GLY A 212 -10.64 1.39 12.24
C GLY A 212 -10.52 1.02 10.79
N ILE A 213 -9.30 0.79 10.32
CA ILE A 213 -9.06 0.38 8.96
C ILE A 213 -8.12 -0.82 8.92
N ALA A 214 -8.46 -1.84 8.13
CA ALA A 214 -7.61 -2.97 7.85
C ALA A 214 -7.01 -2.81 6.43
N ILE A 215 -5.69 -2.96 6.31
CA ILE A 215 -4.96 -2.75 5.05
C ILE A 215 -4.14 -3.98 4.72
N ASP A 216 -4.33 -4.52 3.52
CA ASP A 216 -3.48 -5.55 2.91
C ASP A 216 -2.59 -4.91 1.84
N VAL A 217 -1.29 -4.87 2.10
CA VAL A 217 -0.29 -4.28 1.22
C VAL A 217 0.37 -5.37 0.39
N GLY A 218 -0.34 -5.79 -0.66
CA GLY A 218 0.19 -6.77 -1.60
C GLY A 218 1.24 -6.19 -2.55
N SER A 219 2.00 -7.06 -3.19
CA SER A 219 2.99 -6.67 -4.22
C SER A 219 2.35 -6.04 -5.46
N THR A 220 1.15 -6.49 -5.83
CA THR A 220 0.42 -6.04 -7.02
C THR A 220 -0.71 -5.08 -6.67
N THR A 221 -1.42 -5.33 -5.58
CA THR A 221 -2.60 -4.57 -5.17
C THR A 221 -2.53 -4.22 -3.69
N VAL A 222 -3.05 -3.04 -3.35
CA VAL A 222 -3.31 -2.62 -1.97
C VAL A 222 -4.80 -2.58 -1.78
N ALA A 223 -5.32 -3.27 -0.77
CA ALA A 223 -6.72 -3.26 -0.42
C ALA A 223 -6.93 -2.76 1.00
N ALA A 224 -8.02 -2.03 1.23
CA ALA A 224 -8.35 -1.48 2.53
C ALA A 224 -9.84 -1.59 2.81
N HIS A 225 -10.17 -1.83 4.08
CA HIS A 225 -11.53 -1.95 4.59
C HIS A 225 -11.69 -1.04 5.81
N LEU A 226 -12.60 -0.07 5.71
CA LEU A 226 -12.95 0.81 6.81
C LEU A 226 -14.06 0.14 7.63
N CYS A 227 -13.85 0.03 8.93
CA CYS A 227 -14.75 -0.66 9.86
C CYS A 227 -15.20 0.26 10.97
N ASP A 228 -16.42 0.03 11.46
CA ASP A 228 -16.89 0.58 12.72
C ASP A 228 -16.34 -0.28 13.86
N LEU A 229 -15.60 0.33 14.79
CA LEU A 229 -14.98 -0.39 15.92
C LEU A 229 -16.00 -0.81 17.01
N LYS A 230 -17.21 -0.25 17.03
CA LYS A 230 -18.28 -0.63 17.96
C LYS A 230 -19.03 -1.88 17.51
N THR A 231 -19.21 -2.02 16.19
CA THR A 231 -20.07 -3.08 15.62
C THR A 231 -19.28 -4.13 14.85
N GLY A 232 -18.06 -3.81 14.41
CA GLY A 232 -17.27 -4.65 13.50
C GLY A 232 -17.78 -4.61 12.05
N GLU A 233 -18.76 -3.78 11.74
CA GLU A 233 -19.29 -3.64 10.39
C GLU A 233 -18.28 -2.98 9.46
N VAL A 234 -18.17 -3.51 8.25
CA VAL A 234 -17.38 -2.88 7.19
C VAL A 234 -18.20 -1.79 6.52
N LEU A 235 -17.81 -0.55 6.75
CA LEU A 235 -18.50 0.64 6.24
C LEU A 235 -18.18 0.92 4.77
N ALA A 236 -16.93 0.70 4.37
CA ALA A 236 -16.47 0.91 2.99
C ALA A 236 -15.28 0.00 2.68
N SER A 237 -15.07 -0.28 1.39
CA SER A 237 -13.93 -1.05 0.89
C SER A 237 -13.41 -0.44 -0.40
N ALA A 238 -12.10 -0.29 -0.49
CA ALA A 238 -11.44 0.22 -1.68
C ALA A 238 -10.12 -0.51 -1.92
N GLY A 239 -9.61 -0.37 -3.12
CA GLY A 239 -8.31 -0.92 -3.45
C GLY A 239 -7.69 -0.24 -4.66
N VAL A 240 -6.37 -0.20 -4.67
CA VAL A 240 -5.56 0.41 -5.72
C VAL A 240 -4.46 -0.54 -6.17
N MET A 241 -4.08 -0.45 -7.43
CA MET A 241 -2.88 -1.11 -7.90
C MET A 241 -1.65 -0.53 -7.20
N ASN A 242 -0.77 -1.40 -6.70
CA ASN A 242 0.43 -0.96 -6.01
C ASN A 242 1.31 -0.12 -6.97
N PRO A 243 1.51 1.18 -6.71
CA PRO A 243 2.25 2.06 -7.62
C PRO A 243 3.72 1.70 -7.77
N GLN A 244 4.24 0.85 -6.90
CA GLN A 244 5.62 0.38 -6.98
C GLN A 244 5.87 -0.59 -8.14
N ILE A 245 4.82 -1.08 -8.83
CA ILE A 245 4.94 -1.91 -10.04
C ILE A 245 5.79 -1.21 -11.10
N ARG A 246 5.73 0.12 -11.19
CA ARG A 246 6.58 0.90 -12.10
C ARG A 246 8.09 0.75 -11.84
N TYR A 247 8.50 0.40 -10.63
CA TYR A 247 9.89 0.15 -10.24
C TYR A 247 10.30 -1.33 -10.34
N GLY A 248 9.32 -2.23 -10.27
CA GLY A 248 9.49 -3.67 -10.38
C GLY A 248 8.17 -4.39 -10.15
N GLU A 249 7.80 -5.31 -11.05
CA GLU A 249 6.50 -6.01 -10.97
C GLU A 249 6.48 -7.02 -9.82
N ASP A 250 7.61 -7.69 -9.57
CA ASP A 250 7.79 -8.61 -8.46
C ASP A 250 8.68 -8.03 -7.34
N LEU A 251 8.67 -8.69 -6.20
CA LEU A 251 9.40 -8.26 -5.01
C LEU A 251 10.92 -8.17 -5.23
N MET A 252 11.50 -9.15 -5.94
CA MET A 252 12.93 -9.20 -6.18
C MET A 252 13.40 -8.11 -7.16
N SER A 253 12.55 -7.76 -8.12
CA SER A 253 12.79 -6.63 -9.03
C SER A 253 12.82 -5.30 -8.27
N ARG A 254 11.99 -5.12 -7.24
CA ARG A 254 12.01 -3.94 -6.37
C ARG A 254 13.27 -3.89 -5.50
N VAL A 255 13.67 -5.00 -4.91
CA VAL A 255 14.94 -5.10 -4.17
C VAL A 255 16.11 -4.77 -5.09
N SER A 256 16.13 -5.31 -6.32
CA SER A 256 17.15 -5.00 -7.31
C SER A 256 17.15 -3.51 -7.69
N TYR A 257 15.98 -2.88 -7.79
CA TYR A 257 15.87 -1.44 -8.04
C TYR A 257 16.53 -0.63 -6.90
N VAL A 258 16.24 -0.98 -5.63
CA VAL A 258 16.87 -0.34 -4.47
C VAL A 258 18.39 -0.51 -4.48
N MET A 259 18.88 -1.70 -4.87
CA MET A 259 20.33 -1.94 -4.95
C MET A 259 21.04 -1.09 -6.02
N MET A 260 20.33 -0.75 -7.10
CA MET A 260 20.91 0.01 -8.22
C MET A 260 20.71 1.53 -8.09
N HIS A 261 19.78 1.99 -7.24
CA HIS A 261 19.43 3.41 -7.11
C HIS A 261 19.52 3.82 -5.64
N PRO A 262 20.39 4.76 -5.29
CA PRO A 262 20.60 5.20 -3.91
C PRO A 262 19.30 5.68 -3.21
N GLU A 263 18.43 6.38 -3.97
CA GLU A 263 17.11 6.89 -3.50
C GLU A 263 15.98 5.86 -3.64
N GLY A 264 16.27 4.68 -4.17
CA GLY A 264 15.26 3.68 -4.54
C GLY A 264 14.38 3.25 -3.37
N ALA A 265 14.94 3.09 -2.17
CA ALA A 265 14.18 2.73 -0.97
C ALA A 265 13.18 3.82 -0.60
N GLU A 266 13.61 5.08 -0.61
CA GLU A 266 12.77 6.24 -0.30
C GLU A 266 11.63 6.41 -1.31
N LEU A 267 11.92 6.29 -2.60
CA LEU A 267 10.93 6.38 -3.67
C LEU A 267 9.84 5.30 -3.55
N LEU A 268 10.23 4.08 -3.22
CA LEU A 268 9.28 2.99 -2.99
C LEU A 268 8.43 3.25 -1.73
N THR A 269 9.05 3.74 -0.65
CA THR A 269 8.37 4.08 0.59
C THR A 269 7.34 5.19 0.38
N LEU A 270 7.71 6.28 -0.27
CA LEU A 270 6.81 7.39 -0.57
C LEU A 270 5.63 6.94 -1.44
N ALA A 271 5.91 6.18 -2.51
CA ALA A 271 4.88 5.72 -3.42
C ALA A 271 3.79 4.87 -2.73
N ILE A 272 4.19 3.96 -1.82
CA ILE A 272 3.21 3.12 -1.11
C ILE A 272 2.43 3.91 -0.05
N ARG A 273 3.08 4.82 0.68
CA ARG A 273 2.43 5.68 1.68
C ARG A 273 1.42 6.62 1.03
N GLU A 274 1.74 7.23 -0.10
CA GLU A 274 0.82 8.06 -0.88
C GLU A 274 -0.40 7.27 -1.36
N ALA A 275 -0.20 6.03 -1.84
CA ALA A 275 -1.31 5.18 -2.25
C ALA A 275 -2.24 4.81 -1.09
N ILE A 276 -1.68 4.48 0.07
CA ILE A 276 -2.46 4.19 1.28
C ILE A 276 -3.19 5.46 1.73
N ASN A 277 -2.53 6.59 1.79
CA ASN A 277 -3.16 7.86 2.17
C ASN A 277 -4.33 8.22 1.23
N GLY A 278 -4.19 7.96 -0.07
CA GLY A 278 -5.30 8.09 -1.01
C GLY A 278 -6.49 7.19 -0.68
N LEU A 279 -6.24 5.93 -0.28
CA LEU A 279 -7.30 5.01 0.15
C LEU A 279 -7.97 5.47 1.46
N LEU A 280 -7.20 5.99 2.43
CA LEU A 280 -7.74 6.49 3.70
C LEU A 280 -8.73 7.64 3.47
N VAL A 281 -8.39 8.58 2.58
CA VAL A 281 -9.29 9.68 2.19
C VAL A 281 -10.52 9.15 1.46
N GLU A 282 -10.33 8.32 0.44
CA GLU A 282 -11.42 7.74 -0.36
C GLU A 282 -12.45 7.00 0.51
N LEU A 283 -11.98 6.15 1.44
CA LEU A 283 -12.84 5.36 2.31
C LEU A 283 -13.57 6.23 3.34
N SER A 284 -12.92 7.26 3.88
CA SER A 284 -13.58 8.22 4.77
C SER A 284 -14.71 8.96 4.05
N GLU A 285 -14.48 9.42 2.82
CA GLU A 285 -15.49 10.08 1.99
C GLU A 285 -16.65 9.13 1.64
N GLN A 286 -16.36 7.88 1.25
CA GLN A 286 -17.39 6.87 0.94
C GLN A 286 -18.30 6.59 2.15
N ALA A 287 -17.74 6.61 3.36
CA ALA A 287 -18.48 6.40 4.60
C ALA A 287 -19.05 7.69 5.20
N SER A 288 -19.00 8.82 4.47
CA SER A 288 -19.47 10.14 4.93
C SER A 288 -18.90 10.54 6.29
N GLY A 289 -17.62 10.27 6.54
CA GLY A 289 -16.93 10.57 7.79
C GLY A 289 -15.68 11.42 7.62
N ASP A 290 -15.07 11.74 8.76
CA ASP A 290 -13.81 12.46 8.82
C ASP A 290 -12.64 11.49 8.90
N ILE A 291 -11.52 11.83 8.30
CA ILE A 291 -10.28 11.05 8.40
C ILE A 291 -9.76 10.98 9.83
N ASN A 292 -10.08 11.98 10.65
CA ASN A 292 -9.76 12.01 12.08
C ASN A 292 -10.63 11.06 12.93
N ASP A 293 -11.66 10.43 12.36
CA ASP A 293 -12.42 9.38 13.03
C ASP A 293 -11.68 8.03 12.98
N ILE A 294 -10.64 7.89 12.14
CA ILE A 294 -9.81 6.70 12.05
C ILE A 294 -8.83 6.70 13.23
N LEU A 295 -9.07 5.80 14.18
CA LEU A 295 -8.32 5.68 15.43
C LEU A 295 -7.34 4.51 15.42
N GLU A 296 -7.59 3.50 14.57
CA GLU A 296 -6.76 2.30 14.42
C GLU A 296 -6.51 1.97 12.96
N ILE A 297 -5.29 1.54 12.67
CA ILE A 297 -4.89 0.95 11.38
C ILE A 297 -4.24 -0.40 11.67
N ALA A 298 -4.87 -1.49 11.23
CA ALA A 298 -4.26 -2.81 11.23
C ALA A 298 -3.71 -3.11 9.84
N LEU A 299 -2.46 -3.56 9.74
CA LEU A 299 -1.77 -3.71 8.48
C LEU A 299 -1.10 -5.07 8.34
N VAL A 300 -1.29 -5.69 7.19
CA VAL A 300 -0.58 -6.90 6.77
C VAL A 300 0.18 -6.65 5.46
N ALA A 301 1.30 -7.33 5.29
CA ALA A 301 2.14 -7.25 4.10
C ALA A 301 3.12 -8.43 4.05
N ASN A 302 3.61 -8.77 2.86
CA ASN A 302 4.80 -9.61 2.76
C ASN A 302 6.05 -8.91 3.33
N PRO A 303 7.13 -9.63 3.67
CA PRO A 303 8.27 -9.06 4.37
C PRO A 303 8.92 -7.85 3.67
N ILE A 304 9.02 -7.87 2.34
CA ILE A 304 9.63 -6.78 1.57
C ILE A 304 8.74 -5.55 1.61
N MET A 305 7.42 -5.72 1.39
CA MET A 305 6.46 -4.61 1.45
C MET A 305 6.34 -4.02 2.86
N HIS A 306 6.37 -4.88 3.89
CA HIS A 306 6.40 -4.47 5.30
C HIS A 306 7.60 -3.54 5.58
N HIS A 307 8.82 -3.95 5.18
CA HIS A 307 10.02 -3.15 5.38
C HIS A 307 9.97 -1.83 4.61
N ILE A 308 9.60 -1.86 3.34
CA ILE A 308 9.48 -0.66 2.50
C ILE A 308 8.49 0.34 3.10
N LEU A 309 7.30 -0.12 3.54
CA LEU A 309 6.30 0.76 4.14
C LEU A 309 6.84 1.46 5.40
N LEU A 310 7.56 0.72 6.25
CA LEU A 310 8.18 1.25 7.47
C LEU A 310 9.41 2.14 7.18
N GLY A 311 9.83 2.28 5.92
CA GLY A 311 11.03 3.03 5.55
C GLY A 311 12.33 2.27 5.83
N ILE A 312 12.25 0.95 5.98
CA ILE A 312 13.40 0.07 6.21
C ILE A 312 13.92 -0.45 4.87
N ASN A 313 15.23 -0.40 4.65
CA ASN A 313 15.85 -0.88 3.43
C ASN A 313 15.68 -2.40 3.28
N PRO A 314 15.02 -2.90 2.20
CA PRO A 314 14.70 -4.31 2.04
C PRO A 314 15.83 -5.16 1.45
N VAL A 315 17.01 -4.62 1.18
CA VAL A 315 18.09 -5.30 0.45
C VAL A 315 18.50 -6.62 1.10
N ASN A 316 18.56 -6.67 2.44
CA ASN A 316 18.92 -7.88 3.17
C ASN A 316 17.90 -9.03 2.99
N LEU A 317 16.66 -8.71 2.61
CA LEU A 317 15.63 -9.70 2.27
C LEU A 317 15.78 -10.27 0.87
N GLY A 318 16.63 -9.69 0.03
CA GLY A 318 16.90 -10.14 -1.33
C GLY A 318 17.96 -11.21 -1.48
N THR A 319 18.72 -11.49 -0.42
CA THR A 319 19.84 -12.47 -0.45
C THR A 319 19.87 -13.30 0.83
N ALA A 320 20.31 -14.56 0.71
CA ALA A 320 20.45 -15.44 1.88
C ALA A 320 21.36 -14.79 2.93
N PRO A 321 21.00 -14.81 4.22
CA PRO A 321 19.96 -15.63 4.87
C PRO A 321 18.55 -14.99 4.90
N PHE A 322 18.24 -13.97 4.06
CA PHE A 322 16.95 -13.28 3.98
C PHE A 322 16.52 -12.67 5.32
N ALA A 323 17.46 -11.93 5.93
CA ALA A 323 17.31 -11.44 7.30
C ALA A 323 16.31 -10.27 7.37
N LEU A 324 15.29 -10.44 8.22
CA LEU A 324 14.40 -9.37 8.65
C LEU A 324 15.15 -8.41 9.58
N THR A 325 14.83 -7.11 9.51
CA THR A 325 15.25 -6.14 10.54
C THR A 325 14.47 -6.38 11.83
N THR A 326 13.18 -6.73 11.71
CA THR A 326 12.34 -7.18 12.81
C THR A 326 11.32 -8.19 12.34
N SER A 327 11.06 -9.19 13.15
CA SER A 327 9.93 -10.13 13.03
C SER A 327 8.79 -9.78 13.96
N ASP A 328 9.02 -8.90 14.95
CA ASP A 328 8.04 -8.54 15.95
C ASP A 328 6.93 -7.66 15.35
N PRO A 329 5.73 -7.65 15.95
CA PRO A 329 4.70 -6.71 15.55
C PRO A 329 5.15 -5.28 15.80
N ILE A 330 4.74 -4.35 14.96
CA ILE A 330 5.00 -2.92 15.13
C ILE A 330 3.73 -2.25 15.62
N ASP A 331 3.80 -1.64 16.80
CA ASP A 331 2.75 -0.82 17.38
C ASP A 331 3.28 0.61 17.56
N THR A 332 2.80 1.53 16.71
CA THR A 332 3.27 2.91 16.68
C THR A 332 2.14 3.85 16.27
N ARG A 333 2.37 5.16 16.26
CA ARG A 333 1.39 6.10 15.71
C ARG A 333 1.46 6.10 14.18
N ALA A 334 0.30 6.18 13.53
CA ALA A 334 0.19 6.19 12.07
C ALA A 334 1.03 7.32 11.44
N ILE A 335 1.07 8.48 12.09
CA ILE A 335 1.83 9.65 11.63
C ILE A 335 3.34 9.40 11.60
N GLU A 336 3.88 8.55 12.46
CA GLU A 336 5.32 8.24 12.50
C GLU A 336 5.79 7.48 11.26
N VAL A 337 4.87 6.79 10.60
CA VAL A 337 5.12 6.13 9.31
C VAL A 337 4.53 6.91 8.13
N GLY A 338 4.16 8.17 8.33
CA GLY A 338 3.66 9.06 7.26
C GLY A 338 2.26 8.72 6.74
N LEU A 339 1.43 8.05 7.55
CA LEU A 339 0.02 7.81 7.25
C LEU A 339 -0.87 8.88 7.90
N ILE A 340 -1.88 9.32 7.15
CA ILE A 340 -2.84 10.36 7.58
C ILE A 340 -4.06 9.68 8.22
N ALA A 341 -4.32 10.01 9.48
CA ALA A 341 -5.48 9.58 10.26
C ALA A 341 -5.63 10.55 11.43
N HIS A 342 -6.38 10.19 12.48
CA HIS A 342 -6.31 10.94 13.73
C HIS A 342 -4.84 11.10 14.18
N PRO A 343 -4.40 12.27 14.67
CA PRO A 343 -2.98 12.50 15.02
C PRO A 343 -2.37 11.45 15.94
N GLU A 344 -3.17 10.88 16.84
CA GLU A 344 -2.75 9.82 17.76
C GLU A 344 -3.27 8.42 17.34
N ALA A 345 -3.75 8.26 16.10
CA ALA A 345 -4.19 6.97 15.59
C ALA A 345 -3.06 5.94 15.69
N ARG A 346 -3.40 4.74 16.15
CA ARG A 346 -2.45 3.63 16.31
C ARG A 346 -2.37 2.83 15.03
N LEU A 347 -1.14 2.56 14.59
CA LEU A 347 -0.82 1.60 13.54
C LEU A 347 -0.29 0.33 14.16
N TYR A 348 -0.94 -0.79 13.88
CA TYR A 348 -0.47 -2.11 14.25
C TYR A 348 -0.15 -2.91 12.99
N CYS A 349 1.14 -3.14 12.73
CA CYS A 349 1.56 -4.09 11.71
C CYS A 349 1.71 -5.46 12.35
N LEU A 350 1.05 -6.48 11.79
CA LEU A 350 1.18 -7.85 12.25
C LEU A 350 2.64 -8.32 12.11
N PRO A 351 3.07 -9.31 12.94
CA PRO A 351 4.44 -9.82 12.91
C PRO A 351 4.75 -10.55 11.60
N CYS A 352 5.98 -10.44 11.12
CA CYS A 352 6.51 -11.30 10.09
C CYS A 352 6.97 -12.63 10.70
N ILE A 353 6.70 -13.75 10.03
CA ILE A 353 7.05 -15.09 10.54
C ILE A 353 8.49 -15.44 10.18
N ALA A 354 8.91 -15.15 8.94
CA ALA A 354 10.25 -15.37 8.42
C ALA A 354 10.56 -14.47 7.22
N GLY A 355 11.77 -14.48 6.72
CA GLY A 355 12.21 -13.61 5.61
C GLY A 355 11.38 -13.71 4.32
N HIS A 356 10.66 -14.81 4.11
CA HIS A 356 9.75 -15.00 2.98
C HIS A 356 8.29 -15.25 3.41
N VAL A 357 7.99 -15.24 4.70
CA VAL A 357 6.65 -15.47 5.25
C VAL A 357 6.29 -14.26 6.10
N GLY A 358 5.45 -13.42 5.57
CA GLY A 358 5.17 -12.09 6.11
C GLY A 358 4.00 -12.00 7.07
N ALA A 359 3.64 -10.77 7.35
CA ALA A 359 2.48 -10.41 8.14
C ALA A 359 1.14 -10.75 7.43
N ASP A 360 1.14 -10.84 6.09
CA ASP A 360 0.05 -11.37 5.27
C ASP A 360 -0.29 -12.83 5.66
N ALA A 361 0.71 -13.71 5.72
CA ALA A 361 0.53 -15.07 6.19
C ALA A 361 0.08 -15.13 7.67
N ALA A 362 0.59 -14.23 8.53
CA ALA A 362 0.13 -14.12 9.91
C ALA A 362 -1.36 -13.70 9.96
N GLY A 363 -1.78 -12.79 9.09
CA GLY A 363 -3.18 -12.39 8.94
C GLY A 363 -4.09 -13.54 8.51
N VAL A 364 -3.66 -14.35 7.55
CA VAL A 364 -4.38 -15.56 7.11
C VAL A 364 -4.50 -16.57 8.26
N ILE A 365 -3.42 -16.80 9.02
CA ILE A 365 -3.44 -17.69 10.17
C ILE A 365 -4.40 -17.17 11.25
N LEU A 366 -4.42 -15.88 11.49
CA LEU A 366 -5.35 -15.25 12.43
C LEU A 366 -6.81 -15.42 12.00
N ALA A 367 -7.09 -15.18 10.72
CA ALA A 367 -8.44 -15.23 10.16
C ALA A 367 -9.00 -16.65 10.10
N GLU A 368 -8.22 -17.61 9.62
CA GLU A 368 -8.63 -19.01 9.43
C GLU A 368 -8.51 -19.85 10.70
N ALA A 369 -7.63 -19.44 11.62
CA ALA A 369 -7.32 -20.14 12.86
C ALA A 369 -7.14 -21.68 12.69
N PRO A 370 -6.33 -22.14 11.72
CA PRO A 370 -6.27 -23.57 11.34
C PRO A 370 -5.74 -24.47 12.46
N HIS A 371 -5.07 -23.87 13.45
CA HIS A 371 -4.56 -24.56 14.65
C HIS A 371 -5.64 -24.90 15.69
N ARG A 372 -6.86 -24.37 15.53
CA ARG A 372 -7.99 -24.63 16.45
C ARG A 372 -8.84 -25.83 16.04
N GLY A 373 -8.67 -26.31 14.80
CA GLY A 373 -9.41 -27.49 14.29
C GLY A 373 -8.92 -28.80 14.88
N GLU A 374 -9.80 -29.81 14.95
CA GLU A 374 -9.46 -31.16 15.45
C GLU A 374 -8.61 -31.96 14.46
N GLY A 375 -8.61 -31.59 13.18
CA GLY A 375 -7.91 -32.29 12.11
C GLY A 375 -6.71 -31.53 11.54
N MET A 376 -6.02 -32.15 10.59
CA MET A 376 -5.00 -31.47 9.80
C MET A 376 -5.68 -30.54 8.80
N THR A 377 -5.37 -29.25 8.86
CA THR A 377 -5.90 -28.24 7.97
C THR A 377 -4.79 -27.68 7.09
N LEU A 378 -5.03 -27.66 5.77
CA LEU A 378 -4.17 -26.99 4.78
C LEU A 378 -4.86 -25.70 4.33
N VAL A 379 -4.18 -24.59 4.52
CA VAL A 379 -4.60 -23.28 3.98
C VAL A 379 -3.59 -22.87 2.93
N VAL A 380 -4.08 -22.43 1.78
CA VAL A 380 -3.24 -21.95 0.67
C VAL A 380 -3.75 -20.58 0.23
N ASP A 381 -2.96 -19.55 0.47
CA ASP A 381 -3.19 -18.22 -0.06
C ASP A 381 -2.44 -18.08 -1.39
N VAL A 382 -3.18 -17.87 -2.47
CA VAL A 382 -2.63 -17.88 -3.83
C VAL A 382 -2.62 -16.48 -4.41
N GLY A 383 -1.41 -15.92 -4.53
CA GLY A 383 -1.16 -14.62 -5.16
C GLY A 383 0.07 -14.67 -6.06
N THR A 384 0.79 -13.57 -6.15
CA THR A 384 2.12 -13.51 -6.80
C THR A 384 3.13 -14.44 -6.11
N ASN A 385 2.98 -14.60 -4.80
CA ASN A 385 3.54 -15.72 -4.02
C ASN A 385 2.37 -16.55 -3.48
N ALA A 386 2.62 -17.80 -3.16
CA ALA A 386 1.66 -18.64 -2.47
C ALA A 386 2.18 -18.93 -1.06
N GLU A 387 1.42 -18.54 -0.06
CA GLU A 387 1.65 -18.88 1.33
C GLU A 387 0.87 -20.13 1.67
N ILE A 388 1.60 -21.17 2.11
CA ILE A 388 1.04 -22.48 2.40
C ILE A 388 1.17 -22.74 3.89
N VAL A 389 0.04 -22.93 4.57
CA VAL A 389 -0.04 -23.19 6.01
C VAL A 389 -0.61 -24.57 6.23
N LEU A 390 0.13 -25.43 6.91
CA LEU A 390 -0.34 -26.74 7.36
C LEU A 390 -0.38 -26.75 8.88
N ALA A 391 -1.54 -26.98 9.46
CA ALA A 391 -1.74 -26.85 10.90
C ALA A 391 -2.65 -27.94 11.48
N ASN A 392 -2.40 -28.25 12.72
CA ASN A 392 -3.29 -28.94 13.64
C ASN A 392 -3.12 -28.31 15.04
N GLN A 393 -3.77 -28.86 16.06
CA GLN A 393 -3.70 -28.34 17.44
C GLN A 393 -2.30 -28.37 18.07
N GLU A 394 -1.42 -29.25 17.58
CA GLU A 394 -0.08 -29.45 18.14
C GLU A 394 0.98 -28.64 17.38
N ARG A 395 0.80 -28.43 16.08
CA ARG A 395 1.82 -27.87 15.22
C ARG A 395 1.26 -27.02 14.09
N LEU A 396 1.96 -25.92 13.82
CA LEU A 396 1.73 -25.06 12.68
C LEU A 396 3.03 -24.95 11.88
N LEU A 397 2.95 -25.26 10.59
CA LEU A 397 4.04 -25.14 9.62
C LEU A 397 3.63 -24.17 8.54
N VAL A 398 4.54 -23.32 8.11
CA VAL A 398 4.27 -22.35 7.04
C VAL A 398 5.46 -22.27 6.10
N CYS A 399 5.18 -22.10 4.81
CA CYS A 399 6.19 -21.80 3.81
C CYS A 399 5.60 -20.88 2.74
N SER A 400 6.46 -20.20 2.01
CA SER A 400 6.12 -19.41 0.83
C SER A 400 6.72 -20.05 -0.42
N SER A 401 5.98 -20.02 -1.52
CA SER A 401 6.41 -20.51 -2.83
C SER A 401 6.19 -19.43 -3.88
N PRO A 402 7.20 -19.08 -4.70
CA PRO A 402 6.99 -18.12 -5.77
C PRO A 402 6.13 -18.74 -6.88
N THR A 403 4.91 -18.24 -7.05
CA THR A 403 4.00 -18.64 -8.14
C THR A 403 4.18 -17.74 -9.38
N GLY A 404 4.73 -16.57 -9.19
CA GLY A 404 4.82 -15.54 -10.22
C GLY A 404 3.44 -14.91 -10.54
N PRO A 405 3.40 -13.91 -11.42
CA PRO A 405 2.18 -13.18 -11.75
C PRO A 405 1.25 -13.93 -12.72
N ALA A 406 1.44 -15.24 -12.95
CA ALA A 406 0.64 -16.02 -13.90
C ALA A 406 -0.85 -16.08 -13.51
N PHE A 407 -1.15 -16.22 -12.22
CA PHE A 407 -2.54 -16.21 -11.72
C PHE A 407 -3.21 -14.84 -11.83
N GLU A 408 -2.41 -13.79 -12.01
CA GLU A 408 -2.90 -12.42 -12.28
C GLU A 408 -2.97 -12.12 -13.79
N GLY A 409 -2.85 -13.14 -14.64
CA GLY A 409 -2.91 -13.04 -16.09
C GLY A 409 -1.64 -12.49 -16.74
N ALA A 410 -0.52 -12.40 -16.02
CA ALA A 410 0.75 -11.99 -16.56
C ALA A 410 1.62 -13.20 -16.93
N GLN A 411 2.48 -13.04 -17.96
CA GLN A 411 3.45 -14.04 -18.42
C GLN A 411 2.87 -15.34 -19.00
N ILE A 412 1.58 -15.42 -19.23
CA ILE A 412 0.92 -16.52 -19.95
C ILE A 412 0.40 -16.03 -21.29
N SER A 413 0.35 -16.92 -22.30
CA SER A 413 0.07 -16.56 -23.72
C SER A 413 -1.28 -15.91 -23.96
N SER A 414 -2.30 -16.24 -23.18
CA SER A 414 -3.67 -15.69 -23.28
C SER A 414 -4.13 -15.06 -21.96
N GLY A 415 -3.19 -14.69 -21.10
CA GLY A 415 -3.50 -14.08 -19.81
C GLY A 415 -4.00 -12.65 -19.97
N GLN A 416 -4.96 -12.29 -19.15
CA GLN A 416 -5.51 -10.95 -19.03
C GLN A 416 -5.54 -10.53 -17.57
N ARG A 417 -4.99 -9.36 -17.26
CA ARG A 417 -5.12 -8.76 -15.92
C ARG A 417 -6.57 -8.37 -15.65
N ALA A 418 -6.95 -8.30 -14.38
CA ALA A 418 -8.28 -7.88 -13.95
C ALA A 418 -8.53 -6.40 -14.28
N THR A 419 -8.95 -6.15 -15.52
CA THR A 419 -9.33 -4.82 -16.04
C THR A 419 -10.81 -4.80 -16.38
N MET A 420 -11.34 -3.64 -16.77
CA MET A 420 -12.70 -3.53 -17.24
C MET A 420 -12.91 -4.45 -18.46
N GLY A 421 -13.90 -5.37 -18.39
CA GLY A 421 -14.15 -6.37 -19.43
C GLY A 421 -13.42 -7.71 -19.24
N ALA A 422 -12.58 -7.86 -18.22
CA ALA A 422 -11.97 -9.15 -17.90
C ALA A 422 -13.02 -10.18 -17.43
N ILE A 423 -12.83 -11.45 -17.81
CA ILE A 423 -13.69 -12.56 -17.38
C ILE A 423 -13.46 -12.81 -15.90
N LYS A 424 -14.47 -12.52 -15.06
CA LYS A 424 -14.40 -12.69 -13.60
C LYS A 424 -14.82 -14.09 -13.14
N ARG A 425 -15.76 -14.73 -13.86
CA ARG A 425 -16.32 -16.01 -13.45
C ARG A 425 -16.70 -16.84 -14.69
N VAL A 426 -16.30 -18.10 -14.71
CA VAL A 426 -16.70 -19.09 -15.70
C VAL A 426 -17.56 -20.15 -15.00
N ARG A 427 -18.70 -20.48 -15.58
CA ARG A 427 -19.52 -21.63 -15.16
C ARG A 427 -19.58 -22.61 -16.31
N ILE A 428 -19.28 -23.84 -16.04
CA ILE A 428 -19.37 -24.94 -17.00
C ILE A 428 -20.55 -25.80 -16.58
N ASP A 429 -21.48 -25.99 -17.48
CA ASP A 429 -22.59 -26.92 -17.27
C ASP A 429 -22.04 -28.35 -17.18
N ARG A 430 -22.47 -29.12 -16.17
CA ARG A 430 -21.93 -30.46 -15.93
C ARG A 430 -22.38 -31.50 -16.93
N ASP A 431 -23.51 -31.28 -17.59
CA ASP A 431 -24.13 -32.24 -18.51
C ASP A 431 -23.70 -31.96 -19.96
N THR A 432 -23.60 -30.67 -20.34
CA THR A 432 -23.21 -30.27 -21.69
C THR A 432 -21.72 -30.00 -21.85
N LEU A 433 -21.00 -29.69 -20.75
CA LEU A 433 -19.60 -29.26 -20.70
C LEU A 433 -19.34 -27.94 -21.47
N GLU A 434 -20.38 -27.14 -21.70
CA GLU A 434 -20.32 -25.80 -22.31
C GLU A 434 -20.43 -24.67 -21.26
#